data_57d89ddc87f076234770a46dd54113bf
#
_entry.id   57d89ddc87f076234770a46dd54113bf
#
_cell.length_a   1.000
_cell.length_b   1.000
_cell.length_c   1.000
_cell.angle_alpha   90.00
_cell.angle_beta   90.00
_cell.angle_gamma   90.00
#
_symmetry.space_group_name_H-M   'P 1'
#
loop_
_entity.id
_entity.type
_entity.pdbx_description
1 polymer ?
#
loop_
_entity_poly.entity_id
_entity_poly.type
_entity_poly.pdbx_seq_one_letter_code
_entity_poly.pdbx_strand_id
1 'polypeptide(L)'
;MIPSQTNLGNVIGIMSPFQFLVGASLILGLLRADSVTLPLWPAGAVPGSRGTNDADIPTLTTYPAARTSQAQPAMVILPGGGYGGLAGHEGRDYALFLNREGVHGFVVKYRLGSQGYRHPSMLQDAARAVRWVRAHAAEWGVDPDRIGIMGSSAGGHLASTLLTHHDGGDAQSSDRVERMSSRPNLGVLCYAVISMGPFSHAGSRRNLLGENPSAELIEDLSNENRVTTTTPPVFIWSLRDDGAVPIENSMAFATACRQHKVPFELHLYDGKPHGIGLGAKPPTFENPHVWTADLLAWLKIQRWR
;
A
#
# COMPACT_ATOMS: atom_id res chain seq x y z
N MET A 1 3.07 81.94 53.39
CA MET A 1 2.88 81.29 54.70
C MET A 1 2.12 79.95 54.48
N ILE A 2 2.71 78.94 54.92
CA ILE A 2 2.39 77.53 54.93
C ILE A 2 1.14 77.33 55.85
N PRO A 3 0.48 76.22 55.88
CA PRO A 3 0.01 75.05 55.04
C PRO A 3 -1.42 74.62 55.34
N SER A 4 -1.87 73.58 54.80
CA SER A 4 -2.31 72.41 55.58
C SER A 4 -2.92 71.28 54.70
N GLN A 5 -2.54 70.13 55.05
CA GLN A 5 -3.00 68.82 54.50
C GLN A 5 -4.46 68.61 54.87
N THR A 6 -5.19 67.90 53.99
CA THR A 6 -6.39 67.15 54.35
C THR A 6 -6.43 65.82 53.63
N ASN A 7 -6.70 64.83 54.43
CA ASN A 7 -6.76 63.42 54.23
C ASN A 7 -7.67 62.93 53.11
N LEU A 8 -7.20 61.92 52.42
CA LEU A 8 -7.94 61.09 51.51
C LEU A 8 -8.62 59.93 52.27
N GLY A 9 -9.91 59.86 52.12
CA GLY A 9 -10.72 58.73 52.56
C GLY A 9 -10.77 57.66 51.52
N ASN A 10 -10.37 56.44 51.90
CA ASN A 10 -10.49 55.22 51.10
C ASN A 10 -11.94 54.81 50.87
N VAL A 11 -12.37 54.72 49.65
CA VAL A 11 -13.58 53.97 49.24
C VAL A 11 -13.13 52.72 48.51
N ILE A 12 -13.28 51.59 49.18
CA ILE A 12 -13.07 50.25 48.59
C ILE A 12 -14.33 49.90 47.83
N GLY A 13 -14.28 50.00 46.54
CA GLY A 13 -15.30 49.48 45.62
C GLY A 13 -15.03 47.99 45.35
N ILE A 14 -15.94 47.13 45.80
CA ILE A 14 -15.94 45.69 45.49
C ILE A 14 -16.34 45.49 44.05
N MET A 15 -15.38 45.16 43.18
CA MET A 15 -15.65 44.71 41.82
C MET A 15 -15.84 43.20 41.80
N SER A 16 -17.06 42.77 41.39
CA SER A 16 -17.45 41.42 41.08
C SER A 16 -16.56 40.78 40.00
N PRO A 17 -16.10 39.54 40.10
CA PRO A 17 -15.35 38.87 39.04
C PRO A 17 -16.28 38.49 37.90
N PHE A 18 -16.28 39.26 36.84
CA PHE A 18 -16.77 38.76 35.55
C PHE A 18 -15.84 37.63 35.05
N GLN A 19 -16.34 36.42 35.09
CA GLN A 19 -15.67 35.26 34.48
C GLN A 19 -15.67 35.46 32.95
N PHE A 20 -14.50 35.77 32.40
CA PHE A 20 -14.22 35.59 31.01
C PHE A 20 -14.04 34.09 30.75
N LEU A 21 -15.07 33.40 30.32
CA LEU A 21 -14.98 32.11 29.66
C LEU A 21 -14.33 32.36 28.29
N VAL A 22 -13.00 32.32 28.23
CA VAL A 22 -12.26 32.17 26.97
C VAL A 22 -12.52 30.76 26.51
N GLY A 23 -13.44 30.59 25.58
CA GLY A 23 -13.65 29.35 24.88
C GLY A 23 -12.35 29.03 24.11
N ALA A 24 -11.51 28.18 24.68
CA ALA A 24 -10.43 27.54 23.96
C ALA A 24 -11.05 26.58 22.95
N SER A 25 -11.37 27.07 21.75
CA SER A 25 -11.57 26.21 20.59
C SER A 25 -10.27 25.46 20.37
N LEU A 26 -10.18 24.23 20.88
CA LEU A 26 -9.17 23.27 20.47
C LEU A 26 -9.40 23.02 18.97
N ILE A 27 -8.73 23.80 18.13
CA ILE A 27 -8.46 23.41 16.76
C ILE A 27 -7.49 22.26 16.90
N LEU A 28 -8.02 21.03 16.98
CA LEU A 28 -7.24 19.82 16.76
C LEU A 28 -6.83 19.86 15.29
N GLY A 29 -5.73 20.58 15.02
CA GLY A 29 -5.06 20.51 13.75
C GLY A 29 -4.68 19.03 13.58
N LEU A 30 -5.37 18.35 12.67
CA LEU A 30 -5.01 17.02 12.19
C LEU A 30 -3.60 17.15 11.61
N LEU A 31 -2.59 16.98 12.45
CA LEU A 31 -1.19 16.90 12.02
C LEU A 31 -1.07 15.69 11.12
N ARG A 32 -1.04 15.96 9.83
CA ARG A 32 -0.65 14.94 8.83
C ARG A 32 0.81 14.63 9.14
N ALA A 33 1.10 13.41 9.55
CA ALA A 33 2.48 13.00 9.74
C ALA A 33 3.19 13.04 8.37
N ASP A 34 4.42 13.55 8.35
CA ASP A 34 5.22 13.56 7.13
C ASP A 34 5.51 12.14 6.66
N SER A 35 5.70 11.97 5.36
CA SER A 35 6.13 10.70 4.80
C SER A 35 7.56 10.38 5.26
N VAL A 36 7.79 9.15 5.73
CA VAL A 36 9.10 8.66 6.17
C VAL A 36 9.45 7.42 5.37
N THR A 37 10.70 7.33 4.93
CA THR A 37 11.24 6.13 4.28
C THR A 37 12.09 5.34 5.27
N LEU A 38 11.77 4.06 5.45
CA LEU A 38 12.40 3.15 6.41
C LEU A 38 12.91 1.90 5.69
N PRO A 39 14.08 1.34 6.07
CA PRO A 39 14.50 0.05 5.57
C PRO A 39 13.58 -1.05 6.11
N LEU A 40 13.29 -2.06 5.29
CA LEU A 40 12.43 -3.19 5.68
C LEU A 40 13.12 -4.15 6.65
N TRP A 41 14.44 -4.23 6.63
CA TRP A 41 15.24 -5.03 7.55
C TRP A 41 16.28 -4.18 8.29
N PRO A 42 16.73 -4.64 9.44
CA PRO A 42 17.94 -4.10 10.06
C PRO A 42 19.14 -4.19 9.11
N ALA A 43 20.11 -3.32 9.30
CA ALA A 43 21.35 -3.32 8.49
C ALA A 43 22.01 -4.70 8.52
N GLY A 44 22.36 -5.22 7.33
CA GLY A 44 22.98 -6.52 7.16
C GLY A 44 22.06 -7.74 7.26
N ALA A 45 20.74 -7.54 7.53
CA ALA A 45 19.78 -8.64 7.69
C ALA A 45 18.92 -8.90 6.44
N VAL A 46 19.14 -8.20 5.32
CA VAL A 46 18.37 -8.40 4.10
C VAL A 46 18.65 -9.79 3.52
N PRO A 47 17.67 -10.70 3.41
CA PRO A 47 17.90 -12.06 2.91
C PRO A 47 18.43 -12.06 1.47
N GLY A 48 19.54 -12.77 1.21
CA GLY A 48 20.12 -12.86 -0.12
C GLY A 48 20.62 -11.51 -0.68
N SER A 49 20.96 -10.55 0.18
CA SER A 49 21.55 -9.28 -0.22
C SER A 49 22.87 -9.51 -0.96
N ARG A 50 23.12 -8.73 -2.00
CA ARG A 50 24.35 -8.78 -2.80
C ARG A 50 25.37 -7.70 -2.41
N GLY A 51 24.94 -6.77 -1.55
CA GLY A 51 25.75 -5.64 -1.10
C GLY A 51 25.00 -4.74 -0.13
N THR A 52 25.46 -3.50 -0.05
CA THR A 52 24.89 -2.47 0.85
C THR A 52 24.53 -1.18 0.12
N ASN A 53 24.48 -1.22 -1.21
CA ASN A 53 24.06 -0.08 -2.02
C ASN A 53 22.54 0.13 -1.92
N ASP A 54 22.05 1.25 -2.40
CA ASP A 54 20.61 1.55 -2.42
C ASP A 54 19.78 0.46 -3.12
N ALA A 55 20.35 -0.18 -4.15
CA ALA A 55 19.76 -1.30 -4.87
C ALA A 55 19.54 -2.57 -4.03
N ASP A 56 20.34 -2.73 -2.98
CA ASP A 56 20.36 -3.92 -2.12
C ASP A 56 19.45 -3.76 -0.89
N ILE A 57 18.96 -2.53 -0.65
CA ILE A 57 18.19 -2.17 0.54
C ILE A 57 16.73 -1.89 0.15
N PRO A 58 15.83 -2.86 0.31
CA PRO A 58 14.40 -2.61 0.12
C PRO A 58 13.86 -1.73 1.24
N THR A 59 13.00 -0.77 0.87
CA THR A 59 12.46 0.23 1.80
C THR A 59 10.96 0.33 1.73
N LEU A 60 10.37 0.89 2.79
CA LEU A 60 8.96 1.22 2.92
C LEU A 60 8.82 2.72 3.14
N THR A 61 8.14 3.41 2.23
CA THR A 61 7.80 4.83 2.40
C THR A 61 6.37 4.95 2.91
N THR A 62 6.21 5.57 4.06
CA THR A 62 4.91 5.75 4.70
C THR A 62 4.19 6.99 4.16
N TYR A 63 2.90 6.87 3.94
CA TYR A 63 1.99 7.97 3.59
C TYR A 63 0.77 7.87 4.52
N PRO A 64 0.85 8.43 5.74
CA PRO A 64 -0.24 8.32 6.71
C PRO A 64 -1.43 9.16 6.28
N ALA A 65 -2.62 8.59 6.39
CA ALA A 65 -3.88 9.33 6.32
C ALA A 65 -4.06 10.21 7.57
N ALA A 66 -4.98 11.16 7.52
CA ALA A 66 -5.34 11.95 8.69
C ALA A 66 -5.81 11.01 9.81
N ARG A 67 -5.21 11.14 11.00
CA ARG A 67 -5.56 10.29 12.15
C ARG A 67 -6.97 10.51 12.63
N THR A 68 -7.65 9.42 12.97
CA THR A 68 -8.94 9.42 13.65
C THR A 68 -8.81 8.82 15.05
N SER A 69 -9.90 8.77 15.81
CA SER A 69 -9.96 8.10 17.10
C SER A 69 -9.97 6.58 17.00
N GLN A 70 -10.20 6.05 15.81
CA GLN A 70 -10.23 4.61 15.54
C GLN A 70 -9.05 4.20 14.65
N ALA A 71 -8.61 2.95 14.79
CA ALA A 71 -7.62 2.36 13.89
C ALA A 71 -8.17 2.28 12.45
N GLN A 72 -7.34 2.69 11.49
CA GLN A 72 -7.71 2.84 10.09
C GLN A 72 -7.10 1.72 9.24
N PRO A 73 -7.67 1.41 8.06
CA PRO A 73 -7.08 0.44 7.16
C PRO A 73 -5.78 0.95 6.55
N ALA A 74 -4.96 0.03 6.04
CA ALA A 74 -3.71 0.32 5.38
C ALA A 74 -3.57 -0.43 4.06
N MET A 75 -2.90 0.17 3.08
CA MET A 75 -2.59 -0.44 1.79
C MET A 75 -1.08 -0.46 1.58
N VAL A 76 -0.51 -1.66 1.44
CA VAL A 76 0.86 -1.87 0.96
C VAL A 76 0.83 -1.80 -0.56
N ILE A 77 1.62 -0.89 -1.15
CA ILE A 77 1.56 -0.55 -2.56
C ILE A 77 2.86 -0.94 -3.25
N LEU A 78 2.72 -1.72 -4.31
CA LEU A 78 3.80 -2.26 -5.12
C LEU A 78 3.76 -1.64 -6.52
N PRO A 79 4.61 -0.63 -6.82
CA PRO A 79 4.64 -0.01 -8.14
C PRO A 79 5.02 -1.00 -9.24
N GLY A 80 4.53 -0.79 -10.46
CA GLY A 80 4.96 -1.52 -11.65
C GLY A 80 6.34 -1.08 -12.15
N GLY A 81 6.71 -1.55 -13.33
CA GLY A 81 7.99 -1.24 -13.97
C GLY A 81 8.73 -2.48 -14.47
N GLY A 82 8.00 -3.57 -14.76
CA GLY A 82 8.55 -4.77 -15.40
C GLY A 82 9.61 -5.51 -14.57
N TYR A 83 9.64 -5.33 -13.24
CA TYR A 83 10.73 -5.76 -12.37
C TYR A 83 12.11 -5.19 -12.76
N GLY A 84 12.14 -4.23 -13.67
CA GLY A 84 13.33 -3.51 -14.11
C GLY A 84 13.44 -2.09 -13.57
N GLY A 85 12.35 -1.56 -13.03
CA GLY A 85 12.22 -0.24 -12.43
C GLY A 85 11.00 -0.16 -11.52
N LEU A 86 10.73 1.05 -10.99
CA LEU A 86 9.56 1.35 -10.16
C LEU A 86 8.86 2.62 -10.70
N ALA A 87 7.61 2.48 -11.10
CA ALA A 87 6.79 3.57 -11.60
C ALA A 87 6.28 4.44 -10.44
N GLY A 88 6.91 5.58 -10.19
CA GLY A 88 6.63 6.40 -9.00
C GLY A 88 5.17 6.86 -8.88
N HIS A 89 4.48 7.11 -10.00
CA HIS A 89 3.06 7.48 -10.02
C HIS A 89 2.12 6.33 -9.58
N GLU A 90 2.55 5.07 -9.74
CA GLU A 90 1.81 3.89 -9.25
C GLU A 90 2.11 3.57 -7.77
N GLY A 91 3.00 4.34 -7.15
CA GLY A 91 3.30 4.27 -5.72
C GLY A 91 2.71 5.45 -4.97
N ARG A 92 3.43 6.58 -5.04
CA ARG A 92 3.09 7.81 -4.30
C ARG A 92 1.68 8.31 -4.58
N ASP A 93 1.26 8.33 -5.85
CA ASP A 93 -0.02 8.94 -6.19
C ASP A 93 -1.18 8.08 -5.69
N TYR A 94 -1.05 6.75 -5.75
CA TYR A 94 -2.02 5.82 -5.15
C TYR A 94 -2.12 6.02 -3.63
N ALA A 95 -0.98 6.15 -2.94
CA ALA A 95 -0.97 6.39 -1.50
C ALA A 95 -1.68 7.70 -1.14
N LEU A 96 -1.39 8.79 -1.87
CA LEU A 96 -2.02 10.08 -1.64
C LEU A 96 -3.51 10.09 -1.98
N PHE A 97 -3.93 9.35 -3.00
CA PHE A 97 -5.34 9.17 -3.35
C PHE A 97 -6.08 8.43 -2.23
N LEU A 98 -5.55 7.30 -1.78
CA LEU A 98 -6.13 6.48 -0.71
C LEU A 98 -6.17 7.21 0.64
N ASN A 99 -5.21 8.11 0.92
CA ASN A 99 -5.23 8.92 2.14
C ASN A 99 -6.47 9.80 2.27
N ARG A 100 -7.04 10.28 1.15
CA ARG A 100 -8.27 11.07 1.16
C ARG A 100 -9.47 10.27 1.67
N GLU A 101 -9.38 8.97 1.54
CA GLU A 101 -10.39 8.00 1.93
C GLU A 101 -10.12 7.39 3.32
N GLY A 102 -9.13 7.91 4.05
CA GLY A 102 -8.79 7.43 5.38
C GLY A 102 -7.99 6.12 5.39
N VAL A 103 -7.38 5.74 4.27
CA VAL A 103 -6.54 4.54 4.16
C VAL A 103 -5.06 4.96 4.19
N HIS A 104 -4.27 4.41 5.11
CA HIS A 104 -2.83 4.64 5.15
C HIS A 104 -2.14 3.97 3.96
N GLY A 105 -1.24 4.70 3.28
CA GLY A 105 -0.44 4.15 2.18
C GLY A 105 0.96 3.77 2.65
N PHE A 106 1.45 2.62 2.19
CA PHE A 106 2.81 2.13 2.45
C PHE A 106 3.43 1.67 1.13
N VAL A 107 4.30 2.50 0.53
CA VAL A 107 4.89 2.23 -0.78
C VAL A 107 6.21 1.50 -0.63
N VAL A 108 6.34 0.37 -1.31
CA VAL A 108 7.52 -0.49 -1.24
C VAL A 108 8.48 -0.21 -2.39
N LYS A 109 9.73 0.09 -2.07
CA LYS A 109 10.85 -0.09 -2.98
C LYS A 109 11.37 -1.51 -2.81
N TYR A 110 10.89 -2.44 -3.62
CA TYR A 110 11.37 -3.83 -3.63
C TYR A 110 12.58 -3.98 -4.55
N ARG A 111 13.40 -5.00 -4.31
CA ARG A 111 14.59 -5.30 -5.12
C ARG A 111 14.22 -5.67 -6.56
N LEU A 112 15.09 -5.36 -7.52
CA LEU A 112 14.76 -5.41 -8.94
C LEU A 112 15.61 -6.41 -9.71
N GLY A 113 15.02 -7.00 -10.76
CA GLY A 113 15.68 -7.89 -11.69
C GLY A 113 16.79 -7.23 -12.51
N SER A 114 16.62 -5.94 -12.86
CA SER A 114 17.66 -5.13 -13.51
C SER A 114 18.93 -4.98 -12.67
N GLN A 115 18.81 -5.18 -11.36
CA GLN A 115 19.93 -5.13 -10.39
C GLN A 115 20.45 -6.52 -10.03
N GLY A 116 20.04 -7.54 -10.80
CA GLY A 116 20.49 -8.91 -10.65
C GLY A 116 19.70 -9.75 -9.63
N TYR A 117 18.69 -9.20 -8.98
CA TYR A 117 17.82 -9.98 -8.12
C TYR A 117 16.81 -10.80 -8.93
N ARG A 118 16.35 -11.90 -8.37
CA ARG A 118 15.36 -12.80 -8.96
C ARG A 118 14.40 -13.27 -7.86
N HIS A 119 13.35 -13.95 -8.27
CA HIS A 119 12.55 -14.68 -7.30
C HIS A 119 13.45 -15.58 -6.43
N PRO A 120 13.26 -15.63 -5.08
CA PRO A 120 12.15 -15.07 -4.31
C PRO A 120 12.39 -13.68 -3.70
N SER A 121 13.47 -12.95 -4.05
CA SER A 121 13.84 -11.70 -3.37
C SER A 121 12.70 -10.68 -3.32
N MET A 122 11.97 -10.46 -4.43
CA MET A 122 10.87 -9.51 -4.49
C MET A 122 9.69 -9.94 -3.62
N LEU A 123 9.39 -11.25 -3.60
CA LEU A 123 8.33 -11.80 -2.74
C LEU A 123 8.69 -11.65 -1.25
N GLN A 124 9.94 -11.88 -0.89
CA GLN A 124 10.42 -11.63 0.47
C GLN A 124 10.23 -10.17 0.88
N ASP A 125 10.53 -9.23 -0.02
CA ASP A 125 10.37 -7.79 0.23
C ASP A 125 8.90 -7.41 0.44
N ALA A 126 8.00 -7.92 -0.41
CA ALA A 126 6.56 -7.69 -0.31
C ALA A 126 5.96 -8.32 0.96
N ALA A 127 6.33 -9.55 1.27
CA ALA A 127 5.91 -10.26 2.48
C ALA A 127 6.38 -9.52 3.75
N ARG A 128 7.66 -9.09 3.76
CA ARG A 128 8.24 -8.31 4.85
C ARG A 128 7.51 -6.98 5.04
N ALA A 129 7.11 -6.32 3.97
CA ALA A 129 6.38 -5.05 4.04
C ALA A 129 5.01 -5.23 4.73
N VAL A 130 4.23 -6.26 4.37
CA VAL A 130 2.95 -6.57 5.03
C VAL A 130 3.15 -6.93 6.50
N ARG A 131 4.15 -7.76 6.81
CA ARG A 131 4.51 -8.09 8.20
C ARG A 131 4.92 -6.86 9.00
N TRP A 132 5.72 -5.97 8.38
CA TRP A 132 6.19 -4.75 9.02
C TRP A 132 5.02 -3.84 9.41
N VAL A 133 4.09 -3.60 8.49
CA VAL A 133 2.89 -2.79 8.76
C VAL A 133 2.08 -3.41 9.88
N ARG A 134 1.90 -4.74 9.88
CA ARG A 134 1.15 -5.45 10.92
C ARG A 134 1.83 -5.38 12.29
N ALA A 135 3.15 -5.56 12.35
CA ALA A 135 3.94 -5.48 13.59
C ALA A 135 3.93 -4.07 14.21
N HIS A 136 3.79 -3.03 13.40
CA HIS A 136 3.82 -1.63 13.84
C HIS A 136 2.43 -0.97 13.78
N ALA A 137 1.36 -1.75 13.63
CA ALA A 137 0.01 -1.25 13.39
C ALA A 137 -0.45 -0.24 14.47
N ALA A 138 -0.23 -0.52 15.74
CA ALA A 138 -0.58 0.39 16.84
C ALA A 138 0.17 1.73 16.78
N GLU A 139 1.44 1.71 16.39
CA GLU A 139 2.28 2.91 16.28
C GLU A 139 1.77 3.87 15.20
N TRP A 140 1.24 3.31 14.11
CA TRP A 140 0.75 4.06 12.96
C TRP A 140 -0.76 4.31 12.98
N GLY A 141 -1.49 3.78 13.97
CA GLY A 141 -2.96 3.86 14.02
C GLY A 141 -3.63 2.99 12.97
N VAL A 142 -2.97 1.92 12.55
CA VAL A 142 -3.47 0.94 11.57
C VAL A 142 -4.25 -0.17 12.29
N ASP A 143 -5.32 -0.63 11.67
CA ASP A 143 -6.01 -1.85 12.06
C ASP A 143 -5.26 -3.07 11.48
N PRO A 144 -4.67 -3.94 12.32
CA PRO A 144 -3.89 -5.09 11.85
C PRO A 144 -4.68 -6.12 11.03
N ASP A 145 -6.01 -6.10 11.14
CA ASP A 145 -6.93 -6.96 10.40
C ASP A 145 -7.47 -6.31 9.11
N ARG A 146 -7.02 -5.09 8.80
CA ARG A 146 -7.34 -4.36 7.58
C ARG A 146 -6.09 -3.84 6.86
N ILE A 147 -5.17 -4.77 6.51
CA ILE A 147 -3.96 -4.48 5.73
C ILE A 147 -4.10 -5.14 4.36
N GLY A 148 -4.31 -4.33 3.32
CA GLY A 148 -4.40 -4.77 1.93
C GLY A 148 -3.07 -4.67 1.19
N ILE A 149 -3.06 -5.29 -0.01
CA ILE A 149 -1.97 -5.16 -0.96
C ILE A 149 -2.50 -4.64 -2.30
N MET A 150 -1.79 -3.71 -2.91
CA MET A 150 -2.14 -3.13 -4.20
C MET A 150 -0.91 -3.12 -5.10
N GLY A 151 -1.08 -3.52 -6.36
CA GLY A 151 0.02 -3.46 -7.31
C GLY A 151 -0.45 -3.28 -8.75
N SER A 152 0.41 -2.64 -9.55
CA SER A 152 0.19 -2.39 -10.96
C SER A 152 1.18 -3.15 -11.83
N SER A 153 0.75 -3.66 -13.00
CA SER A 153 1.65 -4.31 -13.95
C SER A 153 2.50 -5.41 -13.29
N ALA A 154 3.83 -5.33 -13.33
CA ALA A 154 4.73 -6.24 -12.61
C ALA A 154 4.56 -6.17 -11.08
N GLY A 155 4.25 -5.00 -10.51
CA GLY A 155 3.88 -4.87 -9.10
C GLY A 155 2.57 -5.57 -8.78
N GLY A 156 1.65 -5.63 -9.75
CA GLY A 156 0.42 -6.44 -9.67
C GLY A 156 0.71 -7.93 -9.68
N HIS A 157 1.72 -8.38 -10.46
CA HIS A 157 2.22 -9.75 -10.37
C HIS A 157 2.73 -10.04 -8.95
N LEU A 158 3.57 -9.16 -8.41
CA LEU A 158 4.11 -9.33 -7.07
C LEU A 158 3.01 -9.34 -5.99
N ALA A 159 1.98 -8.48 -6.14
CA ALA A 159 0.82 -8.47 -5.26
C ALA A 159 0.04 -9.78 -5.34
N SER A 160 -0.27 -10.27 -6.56
CA SER A 160 -0.97 -11.54 -6.75
C SER A 160 -0.13 -12.75 -6.27
N THR A 161 1.20 -12.68 -6.41
CA THR A 161 2.09 -13.70 -5.84
C THR A 161 1.95 -13.73 -4.32
N LEU A 162 1.97 -12.60 -3.62
CA LEU A 162 1.77 -12.60 -2.17
C LEU A 162 0.35 -13.02 -1.76
N LEU A 163 -0.68 -12.69 -2.55
CA LEU A 163 -2.05 -13.15 -2.30
C LEU A 163 -2.20 -14.68 -2.37
N THR A 164 -1.32 -15.37 -3.09
CA THR A 164 -1.36 -16.82 -3.29
C THR A 164 -0.26 -17.60 -2.55
N HIS A 165 0.84 -16.94 -2.15
CA HIS A 165 2.01 -17.55 -1.51
C HIS A 165 2.30 -16.95 -0.11
N HIS A 166 1.30 -16.38 0.52
CA HIS A 166 1.43 -15.86 1.89
C HIS A 166 1.63 -16.98 2.90
N ASP A 167 2.15 -16.62 4.07
CA ASP A 167 2.33 -17.51 5.22
C ASP A 167 1.88 -16.87 6.54
N GLY A 168 1.85 -17.70 7.57
CA GLY A 168 1.44 -17.29 8.93
C GLY A 168 2.53 -16.56 9.74
N GLY A 169 3.76 -16.46 9.22
CA GLY A 169 4.93 -15.98 9.96
C GLY A 169 5.61 -17.07 10.78
N ASP A 170 6.79 -16.76 11.32
CA ASP A 170 7.57 -17.64 12.18
C ASP A 170 7.42 -17.23 13.64
N ALA A 171 6.56 -17.91 14.38
CA ALA A 171 6.27 -17.62 15.80
C ALA A 171 7.52 -17.72 16.70
N GLN A 172 8.57 -18.44 16.28
CA GLN A 172 9.81 -18.64 17.03
C GLN A 172 10.90 -17.61 16.67
N SER A 173 10.67 -16.76 15.65
CA SER A 173 11.63 -15.76 15.26
C SER A 173 11.93 -14.77 16.38
N SER A 174 13.20 -14.40 16.55
CA SER A 174 13.61 -13.30 17.44
C SER A 174 13.16 -11.93 16.91
N ASP A 175 12.96 -11.80 15.58
CA ASP A 175 12.42 -10.59 14.96
C ASP A 175 10.90 -10.56 15.08
N ARG A 176 10.37 -9.55 15.78
CA ARG A 176 8.91 -9.38 15.95
C ARG A 176 8.16 -9.27 14.63
N VAL A 177 8.81 -8.75 13.58
CA VAL A 177 8.20 -8.59 12.26
C VAL A 177 8.02 -9.94 11.58
N GLU A 178 9.01 -10.83 11.67
CA GLU A 178 8.91 -12.17 11.09
C GLU A 178 7.87 -13.07 11.79
N ARG A 179 7.49 -12.74 13.03
CA ARG A 179 6.40 -13.45 13.71
C ARG A 179 5.01 -13.14 13.15
N MET A 180 4.87 -12.04 12.37
CA MET A 180 3.58 -11.64 11.82
C MET A 180 3.26 -12.39 10.53
N SER A 181 1.97 -12.65 10.30
CA SER A 181 1.49 -13.18 9.03
C SER A 181 1.77 -12.20 7.87
N SER A 182 2.25 -12.74 6.75
CA SER A 182 2.40 -11.99 5.49
C SER A 182 1.10 -11.91 4.69
N ARG A 183 0.01 -12.57 5.13
CA ARG A 183 -1.27 -12.62 4.41
C ARG A 183 -1.94 -11.25 4.39
N PRO A 184 -2.17 -10.63 3.21
CA PRO A 184 -3.00 -9.44 3.11
C PRO A 184 -4.48 -9.78 3.43
N ASN A 185 -5.26 -8.77 3.83
CA ASN A 185 -6.70 -8.96 4.09
C ASN A 185 -7.54 -8.77 2.81
N LEU A 186 -7.01 -8.07 1.81
CA LEU A 186 -7.55 -7.98 0.45
C LEU A 186 -6.47 -7.60 -0.55
N GLY A 187 -6.76 -7.76 -1.86
CA GLY A 187 -5.88 -7.38 -2.96
C GLY A 187 -6.53 -6.40 -3.92
N VAL A 188 -5.70 -5.53 -4.54
CA VAL A 188 -6.09 -4.65 -5.65
C VAL A 188 -5.07 -4.83 -6.78
N LEU A 189 -5.52 -5.37 -7.90
CA LEU A 189 -4.68 -5.71 -9.05
C LEU A 189 -5.01 -4.78 -10.23
N CYS A 190 -4.06 -3.90 -10.56
CA CYS A 190 -4.22 -2.88 -11.59
C CYS A 190 -3.48 -3.32 -12.86
N TYR A 191 -4.20 -3.63 -13.96
CA TYR A 191 -3.62 -4.12 -15.21
C TYR A 191 -2.42 -5.05 -14.97
N ALA A 192 -2.62 -5.96 -14.04
CA ALA A 192 -1.55 -6.78 -13.49
C ALA A 192 -1.04 -7.84 -14.48
N VAL A 193 0.27 -8.03 -14.54
CA VAL A 193 0.83 -9.29 -15.00
C VAL A 193 0.40 -10.36 -13.99
N ILE A 194 -0.03 -11.51 -14.44
CA ILE A 194 -0.48 -12.63 -13.61
C ILE A 194 0.23 -13.92 -14.02
N SER A 195 0.16 -14.24 -15.31
CA SER A 195 0.76 -15.45 -15.88
C SER A 195 2.25 -15.24 -16.20
N MET A 196 3.05 -16.24 -15.93
CA MET A 196 4.43 -16.38 -16.46
C MET A 196 4.48 -17.30 -17.68
N GLY A 197 3.32 -17.80 -18.11
CA GLY A 197 3.12 -18.64 -19.29
C GLY A 197 2.91 -17.83 -20.59
N PRO A 198 1.96 -18.27 -21.47
CA PRO A 198 1.76 -17.68 -22.80
C PRO A 198 1.35 -16.21 -22.81
N PHE A 199 0.64 -15.75 -21.78
CA PHE A 199 0.18 -14.35 -21.66
C PHE A 199 1.13 -13.47 -20.85
N SER A 200 2.36 -13.95 -20.56
CA SER A 200 3.33 -13.20 -19.77
C SER A 200 3.81 -11.95 -20.47
N HIS A 201 4.03 -10.88 -19.71
CA HIS A 201 4.86 -9.76 -20.16
C HIS A 201 6.33 -10.21 -20.17
N ALA A 202 6.93 -10.36 -21.36
CA ALA A 202 8.26 -10.97 -21.55
C ALA A 202 9.36 -10.29 -20.72
N GLY A 203 9.34 -8.95 -20.61
CA GLY A 203 10.28 -8.19 -19.80
C GLY A 203 10.16 -8.52 -18.31
N SER A 204 8.94 -8.59 -17.77
CA SER A 204 8.68 -8.96 -16.38
C SER A 204 9.15 -10.39 -16.09
N ARG A 205 8.81 -11.33 -16.96
CA ARG A 205 9.23 -12.73 -16.84
C ARG A 205 10.75 -12.86 -16.79
N ARG A 206 11.46 -12.26 -17.74
CA ARG A 206 12.93 -12.29 -17.78
C ARG A 206 13.56 -11.64 -16.53
N ASN A 207 13.06 -10.50 -16.10
CA ASN A 207 13.59 -9.81 -14.93
C ASN A 207 13.33 -10.56 -13.63
N LEU A 208 12.20 -11.25 -13.51
CA LEU A 208 11.84 -12.01 -12.32
C LEU A 208 12.50 -13.39 -12.27
N LEU A 209 12.46 -14.12 -13.40
CA LEU A 209 12.81 -15.54 -13.45
C LEU A 209 14.19 -15.81 -14.09
N GLY A 210 14.75 -14.85 -14.83
CA GLY A 210 15.94 -15.05 -15.65
C GLY A 210 15.62 -15.48 -17.08
N GLU A 211 16.66 -15.80 -17.86
CA GLU A 211 16.51 -16.11 -19.30
C GLU A 211 15.90 -17.50 -19.53
N ASN A 212 16.26 -18.49 -18.71
CA ASN A 212 15.87 -19.89 -18.89
C ASN A 212 15.23 -20.46 -17.60
N PRO A 213 14.05 -19.99 -17.20
CA PRO A 213 13.37 -20.52 -16.01
C PRO A 213 12.88 -21.94 -16.26
N SER A 214 12.86 -22.77 -15.19
CA SER A 214 12.28 -24.10 -15.26
C SER A 214 10.75 -24.03 -15.46
N ALA A 215 10.17 -25.13 -15.98
CA ALA A 215 8.73 -25.23 -16.18
C ALA A 215 7.96 -25.13 -14.83
N GLU A 216 8.54 -25.72 -13.78
CA GLU A 216 7.97 -25.68 -12.42
C GLU A 216 7.93 -24.27 -11.87
N LEU A 217 8.99 -23.46 -12.12
CA LEU A 217 9.02 -22.07 -11.66
C LEU A 217 8.04 -21.18 -12.44
N ILE A 218 7.87 -21.45 -13.75
CA ILE A 218 6.86 -20.77 -14.58
C ILE A 218 5.46 -21.10 -14.06
N GLU A 219 5.19 -22.36 -13.80
CA GLU A 219 3.91 -22.83 -13.27
C GLU A 219 3.63 -22.27 -11.88
N ASP A 220 4.62 -22.29 -10.98
CA ASP A 220 4.49 -21.80 -9.62
C ASP A 220 4.20 -20.29 -9.56
N LEU A 221 4.79 -19.52 -10.46
CA LEU A 221 4.63 -18.07 -10.51
C LEU A 221 3.61 -17.59 -11.57
N SER A 222 2.88 -18.50 -12.18
CA SER A 222 1.60 -18.22 -12.86
C SER A 222 0.50 -18.23 -11.82
N ASN A 223 0.21 -17.04 -11.26
CA ASN A 223 -0.57 -16.90 -10.03
C ASN A 223 -2.03 -17.36 -10.18
N GLU A 224 -2.58 -17.41 -11.40
CA GLU A 224 -3.87 -18.02 -11.72
C GLU A 224 -3.94 -19.50 -11.31
N ASN A 225 -2.81 -20.21 -11.33
CA ASN A 225 -2.70 -21.62 -10.97
C ASN A 225 -2.54 -21.85 -9.45
N ARG A 226 -2.32 -20.76 -8.69
CA ARG A 226 -2.03 -20.81 -7.25
C ARG A 226 -3.15 -20.27 -6.37
N VAL A 227 -4.27 -19.84 -6.96
CA VAL A 227 -5.46 -19.42 -6.22
C VAL A 227 -6.03 -20.59 -5.44
N THR A 228 -6.35 -20.38 -4.17
CA THR A 228 -6.97 -21.36 -3.28
C THR A 228 -8.15 -20.74 -2.53
N THR A 229 -8.86 -21.51 -1.74
CA THR A 229 -9.95 -21.02 -0.88
C THR A 229 -9.46 -20.06 0.21
N THR A 230 -8.14 -19.99 0.48
CA THR A 230 -7.54 -19.07 1.45
C THR A 230 -7.05 -17.77 0.85
N THR A 231 -7.07 -17.65 -0.49
CA THR A 231 -6.74 -16.40 -1.19
C THR A 231 -7.71 -15.29 -0.77
N PRO A 232 -7.21 -14.10 -0.38
CA PRO A 232 -8.06 -13.00 0.07
C PRO A 232 -8.98 -12.44 -1.04
N PRO A 233 -10.05 -11.69 -0.70
CA PRO A 233 -10.87 -10.97 -1.68
C PRO A 233 -10.04 -10.04 -2.56
N VAL A 234 -10.41 -9.91 -3.86
CA VAL A 234 -9.60 -9.17 -4.83
C VAL A 234 -10.45 -8.25 -5.71
N PHE A 235 -10.01 -7.02 -5.86
CA PHE A 235 -10.46 -6.10 -6.92
C PHE A 235 -9.46 -6.16 -8.08
N ILE A 236 -9.95 -6.40 -9.30
CA ILE A 236 -9.13 -6.59 -10.49
C ILE A 236 -9.63 -5.65 -11.57
N TRP A 237 -8.71 -4.93 -12.23
CA TRP A 237 -9.09 -4.14 -13.40
C TRP A 237 -8.00 -4.08 -14.46
N SER A 238 -8.42 -3.93 -15.72
CA SER A 238 -7.53 -3.77 -16.87
C SER A 238 -8.20 -2.95 -17.96
N LEU A 239 -7.38 -2.45 -18.90
CA LEU A 239 -7.87 -1.91 -20.16
C LEU A 239 -7.96 -3.02 -21.21
N ARG A 240 -9.00 -3.00 -22.02
CA ARG A 240 -9.32 -4.08 -22.99
C ARG A 240 -8.23 -4.28 -24.04
N ASP A 241 -7.70 -3.19 -24.55
CA ASP A 241 -6.73 -3.19 -25.65
C ASP A 241 -5.30 -2.85 -25.15
N ASP A 242 -4.98 -3.17 -23.90
CA ASP A 242 -3.65 -2.96 -23.34
C ASP A 242 -2.59 -3.71 -24.16
N GLY A 243 -1.66 -2.95 -24.76
CA GLY A 243 -0.65 -3.52 -25.67
C GLY A 243 0.55 -4.16 -24.97
N ALA A 244 0.67 -4.01 -23.66
CA ALA A 244 1.81 -4.53 -22.90
C ALA A 244 1.44 -5.76 -22.05
N VAL A 245 0.28 -5.73 -21.40
CA VAL A 245 -0.22 -6.82 -20.56
C VAL A 245 -1.60 -7.25 -21.06
N PRO A 246 -1.68 -8.42 -21.76
CA PRO A 246 -2.94 -8.92 -22.29
C PRO A 246 -3.99 -9.10 -21.20
N ILE A 247 -5.25 -8.75 -21.52
CA ILE A 247 -6.40 -8.82 -20.59
C ILE A 247 -6.65 -10.24 -20.09
N GLU A 248 -6.15 -11.25 -20.79
CA GLU A 248 -6.18 -12.66 -20.39
C GLU A 248 -5.57 -12.89 -19.00
N ASN A 249 -4.59 -12.07 -18.60
CA ASN A 249 -4.04 -12.11 -17.24
C ASN A 249 -5.14 -11.88 -16.19
N SER A 250 -5.89 -10.77 -16.31
CA SER A 250 -6.98 -10.43 -15.40
C SER A 250 -8.12 -11.44 -15.46
N MET A 251 -8.46 -11.91 -16.66
CA MET A 251 -9.51 -12.91 -16.87
C MET A 251 -9.13 -14.27 -16.25
N ALA A 252 -7.89 -14.72 -16.42
CA ALA A 252 -7.41 -15.98 -15.87
C ALA A 252 -7.46 -15.96 -14.34
N PHE A 253 -6.97 -14.90 -13.69
CA PHE A 253 -7.00 -14.79 -12.23
C PHE A 253 -8.44 -14.72 -11.69
N ALA A 254 -9.33 -13.94 -12.32
CA ALA A 254 -10.73 -13.87 -11.96
C ALA A 254 -11.45 -15.22 -12.13
N THR A 255 -11.13 -15.97 -13.20
CA THR A 255 -11.64 -17.32 -13.42
C THR A 255 -11.22 -18.27 -12.31
N ALA A 256 -9.93 -18.22 -11.92
CA ALA A 256 -9.41 -19.00 -10.80
C ALA A 256 -10.08 -18.63 -9.48
N CYS A 257 -10.24 -17.31 -9.19
CA CYS A 257 -11.00 -16.86 -8.02
C CYS A 257 -12.42 -17.43 -7.98
N ARG A 258 -13.14 -17.40 -9.10
CA ARG A 258 -14.47 -17.99 -9.20
C ARG A 258 -14.48 -19.50 -8.91
N GLN A 259 -13.53 -20.25 -9.48
CA GLN A 259 -13.41 -21.70 -9.29
C GLN A 259 -13.16 -22.06 -7.82
N HIS A 260 -12.34 -21.27 -7.13
CA HIS A 260 -12.00 -21.46 -5.72
C HIS A 260 -12.91 -20.72 -4.73
N LYS A 261 -14.02 -20.10 -5.21
CA LYS A 261 -14.99 -19.35 -4.40
C LYS A 261 -14.38 -18.18 -3.61
N VAL A 262 -13.32 -17.60 -4.15
CA VAL A 262 -12.72 -16.36 -3.65
C VAL A 262 -13.59 -15.18 -4.08
N PRO A 263 -14.02 -14.29 -3.18
CA PRO A 263 -14.75 -13.09 -3.57
C PRO A 263 -13.87 -12.18 -4.44
N PHE A 264 -14.40 -11.71 -5.57
CA PHE A 264 -13.70 -10.78 -6.45
C PHE A 264 -14.65 -9.86 -7.20
N GLU A 265 -14.13 -8.73 -7.65
CA GLU A 265 -14.71 -7.91 -8.71
C GLU A 265 -13.72 -7.80 -9.87
N LEU A 266 -14.21 -7.88 -11.10
CA LEU A 266 -13.44 -7.72 -12.34
C LEU A 266 -14.04 -6.60 -13.17
N HIS A 267 -13.23 -5.58 -13.47
CA HIS A 267 -13.60 -4.45 -14.31
C HIS A 267 -12.70 -4.37 -15.54
N LEU A 268 -13.30 -4.37 -16.71
CA LEU A 268 -12.61 -4.25 -17.98
C LEU A 268 -13.11 -2.98 -18.68
N TYR A 269 -12.20 -2.01 -18.83
CA TYR A 269 -12.54 -0.72 -19.43
C TYR A 269 -12.03 -0.60 -20.86
N ASP A 270 -12.67 0.25 -21.64
CA ASP A 270 -12.15 0.61 -22.97
C ASP A 270 -10.88 1.45 -22.83
N GLY A 271 -9.89 1.15 -23.66
CA GLY A 271 -8.63 1.88 -23.68
C GLY A 271 -7.44 1.01 -24.08
N LYS A 272 -6.34 1.70 -24.43
CA LYS A 272 -5.13 1.06 -24.96
C LYS A 272 -3.87 1.29 -24.12
N PRO A 273 -3.68 2.47 -23.46
CA PRO A 273 -2.39 2.76 -22.85
C PRO A 273 -2.18 1.94 -21.59
N HIS A 274 -1.02 1.26 -21.52
CA HIS A 274 -0.57 0.61 -20.29
C HIS A 274 -0.02 1.63 -19.27
N GLY A 275 -0.10 1.31 -17.97
CA GLY A 275 0.56 2.11 -16.94
C GLY A 275 -0.10 3.46 -16.65
N ILE A 276 -1.42 3.57 -16.82
CA ILE A 276 -2.13 4.84 -16.67
C ILE A 276 -2.20 5.35 -15.21
N GLY A 277 -1.92 4.50 -14.23
CA GLY A 277 -2.07 4.85 -12.82
C GLY A 277 -3.49 5.30 -12.48
N LEU A 278 -3.63 6.42 -11.80
CA LEU A 278 -4.95 7.04 -11.51
C LEU A 278 -5.60 7.71 -12.74
N GLY A 279 -4.85 7.91 -13.83
CA GLY A 279 -5.30 8.77 -14.92
C GLY A 279 -5.35 10.26 -14.57
N ALA A 280 -4.95 10.63 -13.35
CA ALA A 280 -4.93 11.98 -12.82
C ALA A 280 -3.68 12.23 -12.00
N LYS A 281 -3.27 13.49 -11.85
CA LYS A 281 -2.05 13.88 -11.12
C LYS A 281 -2.38 14.54 -9.76
N PRO A 282 -1.50 14.35 -8.75
CA PRO A 282 -1.60 15.11 -7.51
C PRO A 282 -1.30 16.60 -7.74
N PRO A 283 -1.72 17.51 -6.84
CA PRO A 283 -2.43 17.23 -5.59
C PRO A 283 -3.95 17.11 -5.75
N THR A 284 -4.53 17.56 -6.85
CA THR A 284 -6.00 17.66 -7.01
C THR A 284 -6.65 16.35 -7.40
N PHE A 285 -5.96 15.51 -8.18
CA PHE A 285 -6.51 14.29 -8.80
C PHE A 285 -7.81 14.57 -9.56
N GLU A 286 -7.81 15.62 -10.37
CA GLU A 286 -8.96 16.00 -11.17
C GLU A 286 -9.22 14.95 -12.26
N ASN A 287 -10.49 14.59 -12.41
CA ASN A 287 -10.96 13.62 -13.40
C ASN A 287 -10.14 12.29 -13.41
N PRO A 288 -10.02 11.60 -12.28
CA PRO A 288 -9.35 10.32 -12.27
C PRO A 288 -10.11 9.31 -13.14
N HIS A 289 -9.41 8.29 -13.63
CA HIS A 289 -10.05 7.23 -14.39
C HIS A 289 -11.15 6.55 -13.56
N VAL A 290 -12.23 6.16 -14.22
CA VAL A 290 -13.45 5.60 -13.59
C VAL A 290 -13.18 4.42 -12.65
N TRP A 291 -12.14 3.62 -12.89
CA TRP A 291 -11.78 2.51 -11.99
C TRP A 291 -11.57 2.93 -10.54
N THR A 292 -11.19 4.18 -10.30
CA THR A 292 -10.97 4.70 -8.95
C THR A 292 -12.28 4.79 -8.16
N ALA A 293 -13.37 5.19 -8.82
CA ALA A 293 -14.70 5.23 -8.21
C ALA A 293 -15.23 3.82 -7.90
N ASP A 294 -15.01 2.87 -8.83
CA ASP A 294 -15.39 1.47 -8.63
C ASP A 294 -14.59 0.83 -7.48
N LEU A 295 -13.27 1.10 -7.40
CA LEU A 295 -12.46 0.68 -6.26
C LEU A 295 -13.00 1.23 -4.94
N LEU A 296 -13.34 2.52 -4.89
CA LEU A 296 -13.85 3.13 -3.65
C LEU A 296 -15.21 2.54 -3.25
N ALA A 297 -16.07 2.22 -4.21
CA ALA A 297 -17.33 1.54 -3.96
C ALA A 297 -17.09 0.13 -3.38
N TRP A 298 -16.17 -0.63 -3.98
CA TRP A 298 -15.79 -1.95 -3.49
C TRP A 298 -15.16 -1.91 -2.10
N LEU A 299 -14.23 -0.99 -1.83
CA LEU A 299 -13.62 -0.81 -0.50
C LEU A 299 -14.68 -0.51 0.58
N LYS A 300 -15.73 0.23 0.24
CA LYS A 300 -16.87 0.46 1.15
C LYS A 300 -17.62 -0.83 1.46
N ILE A 301 -17.86 -1.68 0.46
CA ILE A 301 -18.48 -3.01 0.65
C ILE A 301 -17.60 -3.87 1.56
N GLN A 302 -16.28 -3.79 1.41
CA GLN A 302 -15.31 -4.49 2.25
C GLN A 302 -15.13 -3.85 3.64
N ARG A 303 -15.86 -2.79 3.99
CA ARG A 303 -15.77 -2.04 5.26
C ARG A 303 -14.39 -1.40 5.49
N TRP A 304 -13.78 -0.91 4.41
CA TRP A 304 -12.49 -0.22 4.45
C TRP A 304 -12.60 1.30 4.42
N ARG A 305 -13.80 1.81 4.38
CA ARG A 305 -14.12 3.26 4.48
C ARG A 305 -15.53 3.47 5.01
#